data_2704f24a1d3b86ca50dedfe940b12517
#
_entry.id   2704f24a1d3b86ca50dedfe940b12517
#
_cell.length_a   1.000
_cell.length_b   1.000
_cell.length_c   1.000
_cell.angle_alpha   90.00
_cell.angle_beta   90.00
_cell.angle_gamma   90.00
#
_symmetry.space_group_name_H-M   'P 1'
#
loop_
_entity.id
_entity.type
_entity.pdbx_description
1 polymer ?
#
loop_
_entity_poly.entity_id
_entity_poly.type
_entity_poly.pdbx_seq_one_letter_code
_entity_poly.pdbx_strand_id
1 'polypeptide(L)'
;SELSYVTWLTDQEMNDNPACIGKPFPGVDVTLRNGEIYVDTPYSAIGITGPYSVGDMGYTDHKGYLYFNGRKDNVYNIHGRKVSAVKIENALNSLTQIQEAAVILQNNALQAHVVLTVPNPSGQDAVSLRRIIKRGLNDYLESWEIPRDIIFHENLPKNNSGKTVKRLLSAKE
;
A
#
# COMPACT_ATOMS: atom_id res chain seq x y z
N SER A 1 17.40 -3.66 6.90
CA SER A 1 16.21 -3.72 7.76
C SER A 1 16.66 -3.56 9.21
N GLU A 2 15.91 -2.80 9.96
CA GLU A 2 16.21 -2.40 11.35
C GLU A 2 15.91 -3.54 12.32
N LEU A 3 15.02 -4.46 11.95
CA LEU A 3 14.54 -5.57 12.77
C LEU A 3 14.69 -6.90 12.02
N SER A 4 14.97 -7.97 12.77
CA SER A 4 15.05 -9.35 12.26
C SER A 4 14.18 -10.26 13.11
N TYR A 5 13.72 -11.38 12.51
CA TYR A 5 12.94 -12.42 13.22
C TYR A 5 11.72 -11.88 13.99
N VAL A 6 10.90 -11.07 13.32
CA VAL A 6 9.74 -10.45 13.98
C VAL A 6 8.59 -11.45 14.15
N THR A 7 8.24 -12.15 13.07
CA THR A 7 7.15 -13.12 13.04
C THR A 7 7.56 -14.41 12.36
N TRP A 8 6.84 -15.48 12.61
CA TRP A 8 7.04 -16.78 11.99
C TRP A 8 5.72 -17.45 11.68
N LEU A 9 5.73 -18.32 10.67
CA LEU A 9 4.62 -19.18 10.23
C LEU A 9 5.19 -20.56 9.92
N THR A 10 4.39 -21.60 10.16
CA THR A 10 4.63 -22.92 9.55
C THR A 10 4.09 -22.93 8.12
N ASP A 11 4.59 -23.89 7.30
CA ASP A 11 4.11 -24.06 5.92
C ASP A 11 2.60 -24.31 5.86
N GLN A 12 2.04 -25.05 6.82
CA GLN A 12 0.63 -25.34 6.91
C GLN A 12 -0.17 -24.06 7.23
N GLU A 13 0.27 -23.27 8.21
CA GLU A 13 -0.38 -22.00 8.57
C GLU A 13 -0.36 -20.98 7.41
N MET A 14 0.72 -20.96 6.63
CA MET A 14 0.83 -20.12 5.45
C MET A 14 -0.17 -20.54 4.35
N ASN A 15 -0.35 -21.85 4.14
CA ASN A 15 -1.32 -22.36 3.18
C ASN A 15 -2.76 -22.11 3.62
N ASP A 16 -3.05 -22.28 4.91
CA ASP A 16 -4.38 -22.07 5.48
C ASP A 16 -4.78 -20.57 5.55
N ASN A 17 -3.77 -19.69 5.64
CA ASN A 17 -3.99 -18.26 5.81
C ASN A 17 -2.93 -17.40 5.11
N PRO A 18 -2.94 -17.32 3.77
CA PRO A 18 -1.88 -16.69 2.97
C PRO A 18 -1.77 -15.16 3.16
N ALA A 19 -2.77 -14.52 3.76
CA ALA A 19 -2.74 -13.07 4.07
C ALA A 19 -2.05 -12.75 5.41
N CYS A 20 -1.79 -13.76 6.23
CA CYS A 20 -1.18 -13.65 7.53
C CYS A 20 0.35 -13.53 7.41
N ILE A 21 0.96 -12.69 8.24
CA ILE A 21 2.43 -12.58 8.34
C ILE A 21 2.99 -13.31 9.58
N GLY A 22 2.15 -14.04 10.30
CA GLY A 22 2.56 -14.94 11.36
C GLY A 22 2.27 -14.47 12.76
N LYS A 23 2.81 -15.22 13.73
CA LYS A 23 2.81 -14.87 15.14
C LYS A 23 4.18 -14.30 15.54
N PRO A 24 4.22 -13.49 16.61
CA PRO A 24 5.50 -13.01 17.14
C PRO A 24 6.46 -14.17 17.41
N PHE A 25 7.72 -13.99 17.05
CA PHE A 25 8.78 -14.94 17.38
C PHE A 25 8.98 -15.01 18.90
N PRO A 26 9.44 -16.12 19.48
CA PRO A 26 9.71 -16.21 20.93
C PRO A 26 10.63 -15.08 21.40
N GLY A 27 10.20 -14.34 22.44
CA GLY A 27 10.94 -13.18 22.96
C GLY A 27 10.74 -11.89 22.18
N VAL A 28 9.83 -11.86 21.22
CA VAL A 28 9.42 -10.66 20.49
C VAL A 28 8.04 -10.23 20.93
N ASP A 29 7.91 -8.97 21.36
CA ASP A 29 6.63 -8.35 21.69
C ASP A 29 6.15 -7.48 20.52
N VAL A 30 4.92 -7.73 20.07
CA VAL A 30 4.25 -6.93 19.04
C VAL A 30 3.05 -6.22 19.66
N THR A 31 3.05 -4.90 19.56
CA THR A 31 1.94 -4.05 20.03
C THR A 31 1.37 -3.22 18.88
N LEU A 32 0.08 -2.95 18.94
CA LEU A 32 -0.61 -2.11 17.95
C LEU A 32 -1.03 -0.79 18.58
N ARG A 33 -0.60 0.33 17.99
CA ARG A 33 -1.00 1.67 18.39
C ARG A 33 -1.70 2.36 17.23
N ASN A 34 -3.01 2.56 17.32
CA ASN A 34 -3.84 3.08 16.22
C ASN A 34 -3.71 2.28 14.90
N GLY A 35 -3.42 0.97 15.01
CA GLY A 35 -3.19 0.08 13.86
C GLY A 35 -1.77 0.12 13.31
N GLU A 36 -0.85 0.91 13.86
CA GLU A 36 0.57 0.89 13.55
C GLU A 36 1.29 -0.19 14.39
N ILE A 37 2.13 -0.98 13.73
CA ILE A 37 2.85 -2.09 14.34
C ILE A 37 4.12 -1.56 15.01
N TYR A 38 4.23 -1.82 16.31
CA TYR A 38 5.41 -1.60 17.12
C TYR A 38 5.98 -2.93 17.55
N VAL A 39 7.29 -3.08 17.43
CA VAL A 39 8.00 -4.33 17.75
C VAL A 39 9.08 -4.04 18.79
N ASP A 40 9.08 -4.81 19.87
CA ASP A 40 10.20 -4.86 20.83
C ASP A 40 10.86 -6.24 20.70
N THR A 41 12.14 -6.24 20.37
CA THR A 41 12.85 -7.47 20.02
C THR A 41 14.33 -7.39 20.39
N PRO A 42 14.92 -8.48 20.94
CA PRO A 42 16.36 -8.56 21.17
C PRO A 42 17.17 -8.64 19.85
N TYR A 43 16.50 -8.83 18.69
CA TYR A 43 17.12 -8.98 17.36
C TYR A 43 17.11 -7.66 16.58
N SER A 44 17.00 -6.53 17.24
CA SER A 44 17.06 -5.20 16.62
C SER A 44 18.48 -4.82 16.23
N ALA A 45 18.61 -3.89 15.28
CA ALA A 45 19.90 -3.30 14.92
C ALA A 45 20.49 -2.50 16.10
N ILE A 46 21.82 -2.37 16.12
CA ILE A 46 22.54 -1.65 17.17
C ILE A 46 21.99 -0.21 17.28
N GLY A 47 21.65 0.19 18.51
CA GLY A 47 21.13 1.52 18.81
C GLY A 47 19.62 1.64 18.83
N ILE A 48 18.87 0.58 18.48
CA ILE A 48 17.42 0.53 18.66
C ILE A 48 17.11 -0.13 20.01
N THR A 49 16.40 0.60 20.87
CA THR A 49 15.98 0.12 22.19
C THR A 49 14.49 0.34 22.38
N GLY A 50 13.81 -0.66 22.96
CA GLY A 50 12.37 -0.63 23.22
C GLY A 50 11.50 -0.76 21.96
N PRO A 51 10.18 -0.55 22.10
CA PRO A 51 9.26 -0.71 20.99
C PRO A 51 9.55 0.23 19.83
N TYR A 52 9.90 -0.32 18.67
CA TYR A 52 10.27 0.41 17.46
C TYR A 52 9.17 0.25 16.40
N SER A 53 8.75 1.36 15.79
CA SER A 53 7.86 1.34 14.64
C SER A 53 8.65 1.42 13.35
N VAL A 54 8.44 0.43 12.47
CA VAL A 54 8.95 0.46 11.09
C VAL A 54 7.99 1.16 10.12
N GLY A 55 6.90 1.74 10.64
CA GLY A 55 5.88 2.42 9.86
C GLY A 55 4.93 1.47 9.12
N ASP A 56 4.81 0.23 9.57
CA ASP A 56 3.86 -0.73 9.04
C ASP A 56 2.53 -0.67 9.80
N MET A 57 1.42 -0.81 9.06
CA MET A 57 0.08 -0.90 9.60
C MET A 57 -0.38 -2.36 9.61
N GLY A 58 -1.17 -2.74 10.61
CA GLY A 58 -1.68 -4.09 10.70
C GLY A 58 -2.73 -4.26 11.78
N TYR A 59 -3.16 -5.51 11.95
CA TYR A 59 -4.05 -5.93 13.01
C TYR A 59 -3.72 -7.36 13.42
N THR A 60 -4.18 -7.78 14.60
CA THR A 60 -4.10 -9.16 15.05
C THR A 60 -5.50 -9.75 15.14
N ASP A 61 -5.62 -11.05 14.82
CA ASP A 61 -6.85 -11.79 15.06
C ASP A 61 -6.93 -12.32 16.51
N HIS A 62 -8.04 -13.00 16.82
CA HIS A 62 -8.29 -13.60 18.15
C HIS A 62 -7.34 -14.77 18.47
N LYS A 63 -6.59 -15.29 17.47
CA LYS A 63 -5.60 -16.36 17.64
C LYS A 63 -4.19 -15.81 17.76
N GLY A 64 -4.01 -14.47 17.70
CA GLY A 64 -2.74 -13.79 17.81
C GLY A 64 -1.92 -13.75 16.52
N TYR A 65 -2.51 -14.08 15.36
CA TYR A 65 -1.87 -13.91 14.08
C TYR A 65 -1.87 -12.45 13.66
N LEU A 66 -0.72 -11.98 13.17
CA LEU A 66 -0.53 -10.63 12.67
C LEU A 66 -0.82 -10.57 11.17
N TYR A 67 -1.53 -9.53 10.77
CA TYR A 67 -1.88 -9.24 9.37
C TYR A 67 -1.32 -7.88 8.99
N PHE A 68 -0.65 -7.83 7.83
CA PHE A 68 -0.13 -6.59 7.29
C PHE A 68 -1.22 -5.83 6.50
N ASN A 69 -1.39 -4.56 6.79
CA ASN A 69 -2.37 -3.68 6.13
C ASN A 69 -1.71 -2.48 5.41
N GLY A 70 -0.48 -2.66 4.95
CA GLY A 70 0.26 -1.64 4.23
C GLY A 70 1.15 -0.78 5.12
N ARG A 71 1.85 0.19 4.48
CA ARG A 71 2.71 1.16 5.16
C ARG A 71 1.88 2.32 5.67
N LYS A 72 2.26 2.88 6.82
CA LYS A 72 1.66 4.10 7.38
C LYS A 72 1.65 5.25 6.34
N ASP A 73 2.74 5.40 5.61
CA ASP A 73 2.90 6.41 4.56
C ASP A 73 1.99 6.16 3.34
N ASN A 74 1.42 4.94 3.23
CA ASN A 74 0.52 4.53 2.17
C ASN A 74 -0.94 4.38 2.63
N VAL A 75 -1.25 4.71 3.88
CA VAL A 75 -2.63 4.73 4.41
C VAL A 75 -3.04 6.17 4.62
N TYR A 76 -3.99 6.61 3.84
CA TYR A 76 -4.54 7.97 3.89
C TYR A 76 -5.79 8.01 4.76
N ASN A 77 -5.96 9.09 5.51
CA ASN A 77 -7.22 9.36 6.21
C ASN A 77 -8.03 10.37 5.38
N ILE A 78 -9.13 9.91 4.81
CA ILE A 78 -10.02 10.72 3.98
C ILE A 78 -11.38 10.77 4.66
N HIS A 79 -11.77 11.93 5.16
CA HIS A 79 -13.02 12.13 5.88
C HIS A 79 -13.28 11.10 7.00
N GLY A 80 -12.22 10.77 7.78
CA GLY A 80 -12.29 9.80 8.87
C GLY A 80 -12.19 8.33 8.46
N ARG A 81 -12.06 8.03 7.17
CA ARG A 81 -11.89 6.67 6.65
C ARG A 81 -10.43 6.40 6.30
N LYS A 82 -9.92 5.26 6.75
CA LYS A 82 -8.57 4.80 6.37
C LYS A 82 -8.63 4.15 5.00
N VAL A 83 -7.85 4.66 4.06
CA VAL A 83 -7.76 4.19 2.68
C VAL A 83 -6.33 3.76 2.38
N SER A 84 -6.16 2.51 1.96
CA SER A 84 -4.85 1.96 1.59
C SER A 84 -4.52 2.28 0.14
N ALA A 85 -3.46 3.07 -0.10
CA ALA A 85 -2.96 3.31 -1.45
C ALA A 85 -2.53 2.01 -2.13
N VAL A 86 -1.93 1.07 -1.39
CA VAL A 86 -1.49 -0.23 -1.93
C VAL A 86 -2.67 -1.06 -2.43
N LYS A 87 -3.80 -1.08 -1.71
CA LYS A 87 -5.03 -1.74 -2.16
C LYS A 87 -5.50 -1.19 -3.50
N ILE A 88 -5.49 0.14 -3.64
CA ILE A 88 -5.92 0.81 -4.87
C ILE A 88 -4.92 0.55 -6.02
N GLU A 89 -3.62 0.60 -5.73
CA GLU A 89 -2.57 0.31 -6.71
C GLU A 89 -2.66 -1.13 -7.22
N ASN A 90 -2.92 -2.10 -6.34
CA ASN A 90 -3.14 -3.49 -6.73
C ASN A 90 -4.39 -3.64 -7.63
N ALA A 91 -5.49 -2.99 -7.28
CA ALA A 91 -6.70 -2.99 -8.10
C ALA A 91 -6.47 -2.33 -9.47
N LEU A 92 -5.72 -1.22 -9.54
CA LEU A 92 -5.32 -0.60 -10.80
C LEU A 92 -4.45 -1.53 -11.63
N ASN A 93 -3.42 -2.13 -11.04
CA ASN A 93 -2.49 -3.03 -11.74
C ASN A 93 -3.14 -4.35 -12.19
N SER A 94 -4.32 -4.73 -11.68
CA SER A 94 -5.08 -5.88 -12.18
C SER A 94 -5.85 -5.57 -13.47
N LEU A 95 -6.00 -4.29 -13.85
CA LEU A 95 -6.66 -3.89 -15.09
C LEU A 95 -5.70 -4.03 -16.27
N THR A 96 -6.17 -4.64 -17.36
CA THR A 96 -5.34 -4.93 -18.57
C THR A 96 -4.76 -3.69 -19.24
N GLN A 97 -5.39 -2.53 -19.06
CA GLN A 97 -4.94 -1.25 -19.60
C GLN A 97 -3.77 -0.63 -18.86
N ILE A 98 -3.47 -1.10 -17.64
CA ILE A 98 -2.49 -0.48 -16.75
C ILE A 98 -1.24 -1.36 -16.64
N GLN A 99 -0.10 -0.76 -16.91
CA GLN A 99 1.22 -1.37 -16.74
C GLN A 99 1.77 -1.13 -15.34
N GLU A 100 1.61 0.08 -14.81
CA GLU A 100 2.11 0.48 -13.50
C GLU A 100 1.22 1.58 -12.91
N ALA A 101 0.98 1.54 -11.60
CA ALA A 101 0.20 2.55 -10.91
C ALA A 101 0.86 2.98 -9.60
N ALA A 102 0.70 4.26 -9.26
CA ALA A 102 1.01 4.82 -7.95
C ALA A 102 -0.13 5.74 -7.51
N VAL A 103 -0.51 5.66 -6.24
CA VAL A 103 -1.59 6.47 -5.68
C VAL A 103 -1.04 7.40 -4.60
N ILE A 104 -1.41 8.68 -4.70
CA ILE A 104 -1.08 9.71 -3.72
C ILE A 104 -2.34 10.41 -3.22
N LEU A 105 -2.24 11.04 -2.07
CA LEU A 105 -3.24 11.97 -1.57
C LEU A 105 -2.75 13.40 -1.86
N GLN A 106 -3.47 14.14 -2.67
CA GLN A 106 -3.19 15.55 -2.96
C GLN A 106 -4.48 16.36 -2.82
N ASN A 107 -4.43 17.51 -2.16
CA ASN A 107 -5.60 18.39 -1.92
C ASN A 107 -6.81 17.63 -1.35
N ASN A 108 -6.56 16.73 -0.40
CA ASN A 108 -7.57 15.87 0.25
C ASN A 108 -8.35 14.95 -0.72
N ALA A 109 -7.78 14.66 -1.89
CA ALA A 109 -8.34 13.76 -2.89
C ALA A 109 -7.30 12.71 -3.34
N LEU A 110 -7.77 11.48 -3.58
CA LEU A 110 -6.94 10.44 -4.16
C LEU A 110 -6.66 10.73 -5.64
N GLN A 111 -5.39 10.69 -6.01
CA GLN A 111 -4.94 10.76 -7.38
C GLN A 111 -4.20 9.49 -7.74
N ALA A 112 -4.58 8.85 -8.85
CA ALA A 112 -3.89 7.73 -9.43
C ALA A 112 -2.99 8.21 -10.58
N HIS A 113 -1.70 7.97 -10.47
CA HIS A 113 -0.71 8.18 -11.50
C HIS A 113 -0.43 6.84 -12.15
N VAL A 114 -0.70 6.71 -13.46
CA VAL A 114 -0.65 5.42 -14.14
C VAL A 114 0.17 5.49 -15.42
N VAL A 115 0.89 4.39 -15.70
CA VAL A 115 1.49 4.10 -16.99
C VAL A 115 0.58 3.09 -17.69
N LEU A 116 0.23 3.36 -18.93
CA LEU A 116 -0.66 2.51 -19.72
C LEU A 116 0.13 1.44 -20.49
N THR A 117 -0.52 0.33 -20.82
CA THR A 117 0.02 -0.71 -21.72
C THR A 117 0.06 -0.29 -23.19
N VAL A 118 -0.61 0.82 -23.51
CA VAL A 118 -0.69 1.43 -24.85
C VAL A 118 -0.25 2.89 -24.77
N PRO A 119 0.10 3.55 -25.90
CA PRO A 119 0.42 4.97 -25.89
C PRO A 119 -0.66 5.84 -25.24
N ASN A 120 -0.24 6.88 -24.55
CA ASN A 120 -1.15 7.77 -23.83
C ASN A 120 -2.16 8.42 -24.80
N PRO A 121 -3.46 8.25 -24.52
CA PRO A 121 -4.50 8.87 -25.32
C PRO A 121 -4.59 10.37 -25.04
N SER A 122 -5.16 11.12 -25.97
CA SER A 122 -5.42 12.55 -25.85
C SER A 122 -6.89 12.90 -26.02
N GLY A 123 -7.28 14.10 -25.65
CA GLY A 123 -8.64 14.61 -25.87
C GLY A 123 -9.73 13.69 -25.32
N GLN A 124 -10.72 13.39 -26.18
CA GLN A 124 -11.90 12.60 -25.81
C GLN A 124 -11.57 11.15 -25.46
N ASP A 125 -10.52 10.58 -26.06
CA ASP A 125 -10.09 9.20 -25.79
C ASP A 125 -9.54 9.08 -24.37
N ALA A 126 -8.80 10.08 -23.89
CA ALA A 126 -8.33 10.14 -22.53
C ALA A 126 -9.46 10.20 -21.51
N VAL A 127 -10.52 10.96 -21.79
CA VAL A 127 -11.72 11.05 -20.92
C VAL A 127 -12.44 9.71 -20.88
N SER A 128 -12.60 9.08 -22.03
CA SER A 128 -13.28 7.77 -22.17
C SER A 128 -12.50 6.70 -21.41
N LEU A 129 -11.19 6.65 -21.55
CA LEU A 129 -10.34 5.66 -20.86
C LEU A 129 -10.35 5.84 -19.33
N ARG A 130 -10.29 7.08 -18.82
CA ARG A 130 -10.44 7.33 -17.36
C ARG A 130 -11.77 6.79 -16.84
N ARG A 131 -12.86 6.91 -17.61
CA ARG A 131 -14.18 6.39 -17.23
C ARG A 131 -14.19 4.86 -17.21
N ILE A 132 -13.55 4.22 -18.19
CA ILE A 132 -13.42 2.75 -18.26
C ILE A 132 -12.63 2.24 -17.05
N ILE A 133 -11.47 2.85 -16.76
CA ILE A 133 -10.63 2.49 -15.60
C ILE A 133 -11.45 2.62 -14.31
N LYS A 134 -12.10 3.77 -14.07
CA LYS A 134 -12.92 3.96 -12.86
C LYS A 134 -14.04 2.94 -12.74
N ARG A 135 -14.67 2.55 -13.87
CA ARG A 135 -15.70 1.51 -13.85
C ARG A 135 -15.12 0.14 -13.48
N GLY A 136 -13.96 -0.22 -14.02
CA GLY A 136 -13.28 -1.47 -13.67
C GLY A 136 -12.86 -1.55 -12.21
N LEU A 137 -12.61 -0.41 -11.57
CA LEU A 137 -12.25 -0.38 -10.14
C LEU A 137 -13.46 -0.68 -9.22
N ASN A 138 -14.70 -0.52 -9.66
CA ASN A 138 -15.89 -0.80 -8.82
C ASN A 138 -16.01 -2.28 -8.42
N ASP A 139 -15.35 -3.19 -9.13
CA ASP A 139 -15.37 -4.61 -8.83
C ASP A 139 -14.38 -4.96 -7.67
N TYR A 140 -13.47 -4.06 -7.33
CA TYR A 140 -12.38 -4.27 -6.36
C TYR A 140 -12.40 -3.30 -5.18
N LEU A 141 -13.00 -2.12 -5.36
CA LEU A 141 -12.89 -0.99 -4.43
C LEU A 141 -14.27 -0.45 -4.07
N GLU A 142 -14.36 0.05 -2.85
CA GLU A 142 -15.50 0.83 -2.42
C GLU A 142 -15.51 2.21 -3.09
N SER A 143 -16.68 2.83 -3.22
CA SER A 143 -16.85 4.09 -3.96
C SER A 143 -15.94 5.24 -3.45
N TRP A 144 -15.64 5.27 -2.15
CA TRP A 144 -14.76 6.28 -1.54
C TRP A 144 -13.26 5.97 -1.71
N GLU A 145 -12.90 4.76 -2.15
CA GLU A 145 -11.52 4.36 -2.47
C GLU A 145 -11.16 4.65 -3.92
N ILE A 146 -12.15 4.92 -4.78
CA ILE A 146 -11.90 5.21 -6.20
C ILE A 146 -11.22 6.57 -6.35
N PRO A 147 -10.04 6.65 -7.00
CA PRO A 147 -9.33 7.89 -7.21
C PRO A 147 -10.19 8.93 -7.93
N ARG A 148 -10.18 10.16 -7.42
CA ARG A 148 -10.87 11.29 -8.04
C ARG A 148 -10.29 11.57 -9.42
N ASP A 149 -8.96 11.59 -9.51
CA ASP A 149 -8.23 11.92 -10.72
C ASP A 149 -7.35 10.73 -11.14
N ILE A 150 -7.26 10.49 -12.46
CA ILE A 150 -6.34 9.52 -13.07
C ILE A 150 -5.46 10.30 -14.05
N ILE A 151 -4.15 10.28 -13.80
CA ILE A 151 -3.15 11.03 -14.54
C ILE A 151 -2.28 10.02 -15.29
N PHE A 152 -2.21 10.17 -16.61
CA PHE A 152 -1.41 9.31 -17.47
C PHE A 152 0.02 9.82 -17.57
N HIS A 153 0.97 8.90 -17.43
CA HIS A 153 2.40 9.15 -17.54
C HIS A 153 3.03 8.21 -18.55
N GLU A 154 4.12 8.63 -19.19
CA GLU A 154 4.96 7.71 -19.97
C GLU A 154 5.76 6.80 -19.03
N ASN A 155 6.25 7.35 -17.91
CA ASN A 155 6.98 6.63 -16.88
C ASN A 155 6.70 7.26 -15.51
N LEU A 156 6.68 6.44 -14.46
CA LEU A 156 6.68 6.93 -13.09
C LEU A 156 8.12 7.19 -12.60
N PRO A 157 8.34 8.22 -11.76
CA PRO A 157 9.65 8.51 -11.20
C PRO A 157 10.10 7.38 -10.28
N LYS A 158 11.30 6.84 -10.50
CA LYS A 158 11.87 5.71 -9.73
C LYS A 158 13.17 6.11 -9.04
N ASN A 159 13.45 5.47 -7.92
CA ASN A 159 14.75 5.53 -7.28
C ASN A 159 15.71 4.49 -7.89
N ASN A 160 16.96 4.48 -7.41
CA ASN A 160 17.99 3.55 -7.89
C ASN A 160 17.65 2.07 -7.67
N SER A 161 16.72 1.74 -6.77
CA SER A 161 16.23 0.38 -6.53
C SER A 161 14.97 0.03 -7.33
N GLY A 162 14.54 0.89 -8.27
CA GLY A 162 13.36 0.68 -9.12
C GLY A 162 12.01 0.96 -8.44
N LYS A 163 12.00 1.43 -7.20
CA LYS A 163 10.75 1.80 -6.49
C LYS A 163 10.26 3.17 -6.89
N THR A 164 8.95 3.31 -7.14
CA THR A 164 8.31 4.60 -7.46
C THR A 164 8.45 5.59 -6.32
N VAL A 165 8.93 6.80 -6.64
CA VAL A 165 9.14 7.90 -5.68
C VAL A 165 7.91 8.80 -5.66
N LYS A 166 6.92 8.44 -4.85
CA LYS A 166 5.60 9.13 -4.80
C LYS A 166 5.68 10.63 -4.51
N ARG A 167 6.67 11.09 -3.72
CA ARG A 167 6.86 12.52 -3.43
C ARG A 167 7.11 13.38 -4.67
N LEU A 168 7.64 12.78 -5.74
CA LEU A 168 7.88 13.49 -7.01
C LEU A 168 6.62 13.58 -7.88
N LEU A 169 5.55 12.89 -7.53
CA LEU A 169 4.26 12.94 -8.22
C LEU A 169 3.41 14.11 -7.72
N SER A 170 3.59 14.54 -6.48
CA SER A 170 2.91 15.70 -5.89
C SER A 170 3.54 17.05 -6.24
N ALA A 171 4.69 17.09 -6.91
CA ALA A 171 5.50 18.31 -7.12
C ALA A 171 5.30 18.97 -8.50
N LYS A 172 4.23 18.64 -9.23
CA LYS A 172 3.93 19.30 -10.52
C LYS A 172 2.63 20.09 -10.41
N GLU A 173 2.74 21.32 -9.97
CA GLU A 173 1.98 22.47 -10.44
C GLU A 173 2.93 23.42 -11.18
#